data_4d2fe09573344f2edfbf9c9f0e5c5d58
#
_entry.id   4d2fe09573344f2edfbf9c9f0e5c5d58
#
_cell.length_a   1.000
_cell.length_b   1.000
_cell.length_c   1.000
_cell.angle_alpha   90.00
_cell.angle_beta   90.00
_cell.angle_gamma   90.00
#
_symmetry.space_group_name_H-M   'P 1'
#
loop_
_entity.id
_entity.type
_entity.pdbx_description
1 polymer ?
#
loop_
_entity_poly.entity_id
_entity_poly.type
_entity_poly.pdbx_seq_one_letter_code
_entity_poly.pdbx_strand_id
1 'polypeptide(L)'
;IGEDGSTITLTKRINKPSKSDQKVTIRLNNLKENTKSIDIAVISNGQSLIYSYYSFPIDNSMETITLPIENLNLASFDRIQKQVFETSCIACHGGSTHISGNLNLTEDKAYAALVNVEAPLSPEKKKYVSPGNAEESYLIDILEDNEYHKDMFNSTGKQEILGLIKTWIDAGAENN
;
A
#
# COMPACT_ATOMS: atom_id res chain seq x y z
N ILE A 1 9.94 -4.39 16.28
CA ILE A 1 9.77 -2.97 16.66
C ILE A 1 10.04 -2.85 18.14
N GLY A 2 10.70 -1.76 18.55
CA GLY A 2 11.07 -1.47 19.95
C GLY A 2 9.95 -0.86 20.78
N GLU A 3 10.26 -0.50 22.02
CA GLU A 3 9.30 0.01 23.02
C GLU A 3 8.59 1.30 22.64
N ASP A 4 9.23 2.14 21.83
CA ASP A 4 8.66 3.40 21.32
C ASP A 4 7.66 3.22 20.16
N GLY A 5 7.42 1.97 19.72
CA GLY A 5 6.51 1.64 18.64
C GLY A 5 7.01 2.03 17.24
N SER A 6 8.19 2.63 17.14
CA SER A 6 8.74 3.16 15.89
C SER A 6 10.15 2.65 15.57
N THR A 7 10.96 2.41 16.58
CA THR A 7 12.34 1.96 16.38
C THR A 7 12.41 0.53 15.85
N ILE A 8 13.00 0.38 14.68
CA ILE A 8 13.25 -0.94 14.07
C ILE A 8 14.56 -1.49 14.64
N THR A 9 14.44 -2.55 15.44
CA THR A 9 15.59 -3.14 16.17
C THR A 9 16.31 -4.22 15.37
N LEU A 10 15.58 -4.93 14.48
CA LEU A 10 16.10 -5.98 13.64
C LEU A 10 15.24 -6.08 12.38
N THR A 11 15.87 -6.29 11.23
CA THR A 11 15.17 -6.51 9.95
C THR A 11 15.68 -7.73 9.24
N LYS A 12 14.78 -8.40 8.50
CA LYS A 12 15.14 -9.43 7.56
C LYS A 12 14.28 -9.30 6.31
N ARG A 13 14.92 -9.14 5.17
CA ARG A 13 14.21 -8.99 3.90
C ARG A 13 13.49 -10.28 3.52
N ILE A 14 12.25 -10.15 3.09
CA ILE A 14 11.47 -11.20 2.45
C ILE A 14 11.68 -11.08 0.95
N ASN A 15 12.31 -12.08 0.34
CA ASN A 15 12.46 -12.11 -1.10
C ASN A 15 11.13 -12.51 -1.75
N LYS A 16 10.82 -11.89 -2.88
CA LYS A 16 9.63 -12.25 -3.67
C LYS A 16 9.69 -13.75 -4.01
N PRO A 17 8.66 -14.53 -3.70
CA PRO A 17 8.57 -15.93 -4.11
C PRO A 17 8.58 -16.03 -5.63
N SER A 18 9.14 -17.12 -6.16
CA SER A 18 9.17 -17.38 -7.61
C SER A 18 7.82 -17.85 -8.15
N LYS A 19 6.93 -18.32 -7.26
CA LYS A 19 5.56 -18.76 -7.56
C LYS A 19 4.60 -18.21 -6.53
N SER A 20 3.35 -17.98 -6.91
CA SER A 20 2.31 -17.42 -6.05
C SER A 20 1.94 -18.29 -4.84
N ASP A 21 2.12 -19.60 -4.96
CA ASP A 21 1.80 -20.60 -3.92
C ASP A 21 3.01 -21.06 -3.10
N GLN A 22 4.17 -20.42 -3.34
CA GLN A 22 5.39 -20.79 -2.65
C GLN A 22 5.39 -20.32 -1.20
N LYS A 23 5.50 -21.25 -0.26
CA LYS A 23 5.73 -20.94 1.15
C LYS A 23 7.14 -20.39 1.37
N VAL A 24 7.23 -19.28 2.10
CA VAL A 24 8.49 -18.68 2.51
C VAL A 24 8.61 -18.79 4.02
N THR A 25 9.68 -19.42 4.50
CA THR A 25 9.99 -19.50 5.93
C THR A 25 11.10 -18.53 6.27
N ILE A 26 10.85 -17.65 7.22
CA ILE A 26 11.82 -16.66 7.69
C ILE A 26 12.03 -16.87 9.18
N ARG A 27 13.30 -16.95 9.58
CA ARG A 27 13.69 -17.04 10.98
C ARG A 27 14.41 -15.77 11.38
N LEU A 28 13.97 -15.15 12.46
CA LEU A 28 14.66 -14.09 13.18
C LEU A 28 15.24 -14.71 14.45
N ASN A 29 16.52 -14.49 14.67
CA ASN A 29 17.21 -14.96 15.88
C ASN A 29 17.68 -13.74 16.69
N ASN A 30 17.89 -13.93 17.97
CA ASN A 30 18.44 -12.91 18.87
C ASN A 30 17.61 -11.61 18.89
N LEU A 31 16.29 -11.75 19.06
CA LEU A 31 15.44 -10.60 19.35
C LEU A 31 15.91 -9.92 20.62
N LYS A 32 15.95 -8.61 20.62
CA LYS A 32 16.32 -7.83 21.81
C LYS A 32 15.20 -7.92 22.85
N GLU A 33 15.56 -7.86 24.13
CA GLU A 33 14.61 -7.93 25.24
C GLU A 33 13.55 -6.82 25.21
N ASN A 34 13.88 -5.67 24.63
CA ASN A 34 12.94 -4.55 24.44
C ASN A 34 12.12 -4.62 23.14
N THR A 35 12.09 -5.76 22.46
CA THR A 35 11.25 -5.94 21.27
C THR A 35 9.78 -6.09 21.69
N LYS A 36 8.90 -5.27 21.17
CA LYS A 36 7.46 -5.28 21.48
C LYS A 36 6.61 -6.00 20.44
N SER A 37 7.04 -5.98 19.19
CA SER A 37 6.32 -6.67 18.12
C SER A 37 7.25 -7.22 17.03
N ILE A 38 6.74 -8.20 16.31
CA ILE A 38 7.28 -8.65 15.02
C ILE A 38 6.28 -8.23 13.96
N ASP A 39 6.78 -7.47 12.98
CA ASP A 39 5.94 -6.90 11.92
C ASP A 39 6.36 -7.42 10.56
N ILE A 40 5.39 -7.71 9.71
CA ILE A 40 5.61 -7.83 8.27
C ILE A 40 5.25 -6.49 7.65
N ALA A 41 6.24 -5.81 7.12
CA ALA A 41 6.09 -4.40 6.81
C ALA A 41 6.88 -3.98 5.57
N VAL A 42 6.47 -2.85 5.01
CA VAL A 42 7.27 -2.06 4.07
C VAL A 42 8.10 -1.07 4.87
N ILE A 43 9.40 -1.09 4.65
CA ILE A 43 10.34 -0.15 5.28
C ILE A 43 11.11 0.61 4.21
N SER A 44 11.43 1.86 4.50
CA SER A 44 12.26 2.70 3.63
C SER A 44 13.73 2.25 3.65
N ASN A 45 14.52 2.74 2.70
CA ASN A 45 15.97 2.55 2.70
C ASN A 45 16.64 3.18 3.94
N GLY A 46 16.02 4.18 4.56
CA GLY A 46 16.41 4.78 5.84
C GLY A 46 15.94 4.03 7.08
N GLN A 47 15.42 2.82 6.93
CA GLN A 47 14.88 1.97 8.01
C GLN A 47 13.70 2.58 8.78
N SER A 48 12.90 3.40 8.15
CA SER A 48 11.64 3.89 8.71
C SER A 48 10.48 2.99 8.27
N LEU A 49 9.55 2.72 9.16
CA LEU A 49 8.31 2.01 8.86
C LEU A 49 7.46 2.86 7.91
N ILE A 50 7.08 2.29 6.76
CA ILE A 50 6.16 2.91 5.80
C ILE A 50 4.75 2.36 6.00
N TYR A 51 4.62 1.04 6.05
CA TYR A 51 3.35 0.35 6.17
C TYR A 51 3.53 -1.01 6.83
N SER A 52 2.67 -1.35 7.78
CA SER A 52 2.65 -2.68 8.42
C SER A 52 1.45 -3.47 7.91
N TYR A 53 1.72 -4.61 7.28
CA TYR A 53 0.69 -5.57 6.88
C TYR A 53 0.19 -6.40 8.04
N TYR A 54 1.07 -6.69 8.98
CA TYR A 54 0.80 -7.56 10.10
C TYR A 54 1.72 -7.20 11.25
N SER A 55 1.17 -7.06 12.44
CA SER A 55 1.91 -6.83 13.66
C SER A 55 1.53 -7.87 14.70
N PHE A 56 2.51 -8.57 15.23
CA PHE A 56 2.35 -9.55 16.29
C PHE A 56 3.03 -9.04 17.56
N PRO A 57 2.28 -8.76 18.63
CA PRO A 57 2.86 -8.35 19.90
C PRO A 57 3.66 -9.50 20.51
N ILE A 58 4.82 -9.19 21.07
CA ILE A 58 5.67 -10.16 21.75
C ILE A 58 5.47 -10.03 23.27
N ASP A 59 5.24 -11.17 23.89
CA ASP A 59 5.44 -11.37 25.31
C ASP A 59 6.83 -12.01 25.51
N ASN A 60 7.68 -11.36 26.30
CA ASN A 60 9.06 -11.79 26.57
C ASN A 60 9.16 -13.14 27.31
N SER A 61 8.04 -13.77 27.64
CA SER A 61 7.98 -15.12 28.21
C SER A 61 8.15 -16.24 27.15
N MET A 62 8.14 -15.91 25.86
CA MET A 62 8.15 -16.90 24.79
C MET A 62 9.57 -17.22 24.29
N GLU A 63 9.98 -18.48 24.37
CA GLU A 63 11.28 -18.94 23.85
C GLU A 63 11.31 -19.00 22.31
N THR A 64 10.19 -19.36 21.69
CA THR A 64 10.03 -19.43 20.23
C THR A 64 8.63 -19.01 19.83
N ILE A 65 8.54 -18.08 18.86
CA ILE A 65 7.28 -17.57 18.32
C ILE A 65 7.14 -18.03 16.88
N THR A 66 6.00 -18.65 16.58
CA THR A 66 5.60 -18.92 15.20
C THR A 66 4.44 -18.00 14.84
N LEU A 67 4.61 -17.17 13.82
CA LEU A 67 3.55 -16.28 13.37
C LEU A 67 2.50 -17.07 12.58
N PRO A 68 1.21 -16.97 12.92
CA PRO A 68 0.13 -17.71 12.26
C PRO A 68 -0.32 -17.00 10.97
N ILE A 69 0.64 -16.73 10.07
CA ILE A 69 0.36 -16.03 8.82
C ILE A 69 0.39 -17.05 7.68
N GLU A 70 -0.74 -17.23 7.02
CA GLU A 70 -0.84 -18.11 5.87
C GLU A 70 -0.79 -17.35 4.55
N ASN A 71 -1.51 -16.22 4.45
CA ASN A 71 -1.56 -15.39 3.25
C ASN A 71 -1.53 -13.91 3.61
N LEU A 72 -0.84 -13.12 2.78
CA LEU A 72 -0.82 -11.66 2.87
C LEU A 72 -1.10 -11.07 1.49
N ASN A 73 -2.11 -10.21 1.41
CA ASN A 73 -2.31 -9.38 0.23
C ASN A 73 -1.36 -8.19 0.27
N LEU A 74 -0.34 -8.21 -0.58
CA LEU A 74 0.65 -7.13 -0.65
C LEU A 74 0.19 -5.92 -1.46
N ALA A 75 -0.88 -6.06 -2.23
CA ALA A 75 -1.50 -5.00 -3.01
C ALA A 75 -2.94 -4.75 -2.54
N SER A 76 -3.12 -4.44 -1.25
CA SER A 76 -4.41 -4.11 -0.67
C SER A 76 -4.80 -2.65 -0.93
N PHE A 77 -6.10 -2.36 -0.92
CA PHE A 77 -6.60 -0.99 -0.99
C PHE A 77 -6.18 -0.18 0.25
N ASP A 78 -6.21 -0.77 1.44
CA ASP A 78 -5.74 -0.12 2.67
C ASP A 78 -4.30 0.38 2.56
N ARG A 79 -3.42 -0.43 1.96
CA ARG A 79 -2.04 0.02 1.68
C ARG A 79 -2.01 1.19 0.70
N ILE A 80 -2.79 1.15 -0.38
CA ILE A 80 -2.86 2.24 -1.37
C ILE A 80 -3.38 3.50 -0.70
N GLN A 81 -4.44 3.39 0.11
CA GLN A 81 -5.00 4.50 0.86
C GLN A 81 -3.93 5.16 1.73
N LYS A 82 -3.28 4.42 2.59
CA LYS A 82 -2.31 4.94 3.57
C LYS A 82 -1.00 5.40 2.94
N GLN A 83 -0.46 4.62 2.01
CA GLN A 83 0.85 4.90 1.42
C GLN A 83 0.80 5.91 0.28
N VAL A 84 -0.32 6.02 -0.44
CA VAL A 84 -0.43 6.84 -1.64
C VAL A 84 -1.41 8.00 -1.44
N PHE A 85 -2.66 7.71 -1.17
CA PHE A 85 -3.68 8.75 -1.17
C PHE A 85 -3.47 9.73 -0.01
N GLU A 86 -3.29 9.25 1.22
CA GLU A 86 -3.10 10.10 2.39
C GLU A 86 -1.79 10.88 2.37
N THR A 87 -0.75 10.35 1.74
CA THR A 87 0.56 11.02 1.72
C THR A 87 0.72 11.98 0.56
N SER A 88 0.04 11.76 -0.57
CA SER A 88 0.30 12.49 -1.81
C SER A 88 -0.94 13.11 -2.45
N CYS A 89 -2.12 12.52 -2.29
CA CYS A 89 -3.30 12.90 -3.09
C CYS A 89 -4.28 13.79 -2.33
N ILE A 90 -4.48 13.56 -1.03
CA ILE A 90 -5.48 14.29 -0.23
C ILE A 90 -5.21 15.79 -0.10
N ALA A 91 -3.97 16.24 -0.36
CA ALA A 91 -3.67 17.67 -0.38
C ALA A 91 -4.57 18.44 -1.36
N CYS A 92 -4.92 17.81 -2.50
CA CYS A 92 -5.82 18.36 -3.50
C CYS A 92 -7.19 17.67 -3.52
N HIS A 93 -7.24 16.38 -3.13
CA HIS A 93 -8.41 15.53 -3.21
C HIS A 93 -9.04 15.18 -1.86
N GLY A 94 -8.74 15.92 -0.79
CA GLY A 94 -9.23 15.65 0.57
C GLY A 94 -9.83 16.84 1.30
N GLY A 95 -9.94 18.01 0.66
CA GLY A 95 -10.43 19.23 1.27
C GLY A 95 -11.94 19.18 1.62
N SER A 96 -12.35 19.95 2.64
CA SER A 96 -13.77 20.09 3.00
C SER A 96 -14.51 21.14 2.17
N THR A 97 -13.79 22.13 1.63
CA THR A 97 -14.37 23.27 0.90
C THR A 97 -14.09 23.25 -0.59
N HIS A 98 -12.99 22.59 -0.98
CA HIS A 98 -12.60 22.45 -2.37
C HIS A 98 -11.94 21.07 -2.57
N ILE A 99 -12.47 20.30 -3.49
CA ILE A 99 -11.94 19.00 -3.88
C ILE A 99 -11.68 19.04 -5.37
N SER A 100 -10.40 18.89 -5.77
CA SER A 100 -10.00 18.92 -7.17
C SER A 100 -10.70 17.81 -7.95
N GLY A 101 -11.26 18.17 -9.10
CA GLY A 101 -11.99 17.23 -9.96
C GLY A 101 -13.22 16.58 -9.32
N ASN A 102 -13.75 17.11 -8.22
CA ASN A 102 -14.81 16.48 -7.40
C ASN A 102 -14.50 15.03 -6.97
N LEU A 103 -13.23 14.64 -6.98
CA LEU A 103 -12.78 13.31 -6.59
C LEU A 103 -12.25 13.36 -5.15
N ASN A 104 -12.99 12.79 -4.20
CA ASN A 104 -12.59 12.73 -2.81
C ASN A 104 -11.85 11.42 -2.50
N LEU A 105 -10.58 11.54 -2.09
CA LEU A 105 -9.69 10.41 -1.81
C LEU A 105 -9.38 10.24 -0.31
N THR A 106 -10.23 10.79 0.57
CA THR A 106 -10.14 10.48 2.00
C THR A 106 -10.49 9.01 2.29
N GLU A 107 -10.01 8.48 3.41
CA GLU A 107 -10.08 7.06 3.77
C GLU A 107 -11.49 6.45 3.61
N ASP A 108 -12.51 7.17 4.08
CA ASP A 108 -13.91 6.71 4.07
C ASP A 108 -14.62 6.86 2.71
N LYS A 109 -14.02 7.56 1.74
CA LYS A 109 -14.66 7.93 0.47
C LYS A 109 -13.94 7.43 -0.77
N ALA A 110 -12.63 7.27 -0.72
CA ALA A 110 -11.80 7.00 -1.88
C ALA A 110 -12.24 5.76 -2.66
N TYR A 111 -12.52 4.65 -1.97
CA TYR A 111 -12.95 3.42 -2.64
C TYR A 111 -14.22 3.62 -3.47
N ALA A 112 -15.25 4.17 -2.85
CA ALA A 112 -16.54 4.41 -3.50
C ALA A 112 -16.46 5.48 -4.60
N ALA A 113 -15.52 6.43 -4.51
CA ALA A 113 -15.29 7.44 -5.51
C ALA A 113 -14.50 6.95 -6.74
N LEU A 114 -13.77 5.84 -6.61
CA LEU A 114 -12.89 5.34 -7.65
C LEU A 114 -13.44 4.11 -8.37
N VAL A 115 -13.88 3.10 -7.60
CA VAL A 115 -14.15 1.76 -8.16
C VAL A 115 -15.48 1.73 -8.90
N ASN A 116 -15.43 1.37 -10.17
CA ASN A 116 -16.59 1.33 -11.09
C ASN A 116 -17.26 2.69 -11.35
N VAL A 117 -16.63 3.82 -10.98
CA VAL A 117 -17.14 5.16 -11.20
C VAL A 117 -16.60 5.71 -12.52
N GLU A 118 -17.49 6.22 -13.38
CA GLU A 118 -17.11 6.88 -14.63
C GLU A 118 -16.28 8.14 -14.34
N ALA A 119 -15.15 8.29 -15.03
CA ALA A 119 -14.29 9.44 -14.90
C ALA A 119 -14.75 10.57 -15.83
N PRO A 120 -15.30 11.69 -15.31
CA PRO A 120 -15.91 12.74 -16.14
C PRO A 120 -14.92 13.41 -17.11
N LEU A 121 -13.64 13.36 -16.81
CA LEU A 121 -12.57 13.96 -17.61
C LEU A 121 -11.91 12.95 -18.56
N SER A 122 -12.34 11.70 -18.58
CA SER A 122 -11.82 10.71 -19.51
C SER A 122 -12.36 10.96 -20.92
N PRO A 123 -11.49 11.18 -21.92
CA PRO A 123 -11.92 11.34 -23.30
C PRO A 123 -12.62 10.09 -23.86
N GLU A 124 -12.21 8.92 -23.36
CA GLU A 124 -12.70 7.61 -23.78
C GLU A 124 -13.83 7.08 -22.88
N LYS A 125 -14.32 7.90 -21.92
CA LYS A 125 -15.34 7.51 -20.94
C LYS A 125 -14.96 6.31 -20.09
N LYS A 126 -13.67 6.15 -19.82
CA LYS A 126 -13.19 5.12 -18.89
C LYS A 126 -13.72 5.36 -17.47
N LYS A 127 -13.77 4.32 -16.69
CA LYS A 127 -13.93 4.44 -15.23
C LYS A 127 -12.62 4.87 -14.59
N TYR A 128 -12.69 5.52 -13.41
CA TYR A 128 -11.47 5.77 -12.65
C TYR A 128 -10.73 4.48 -12.37
N VAL A 129 -11.43 3.47 -11.87
CA VAL A 129 -10.90 2.10 -11.67
C VAL A 129 -11.88 1.11 -12.27
N SER A 130 -11.41 0.33 -13.24
CA SER A 130 -12.10 -0.79 -13.87
C SER A 130 -11.57 -2.10 -13.28
N PRO A 131 -12.28 -2.74 -12.31
CA PRO A 131 -11.79 -3.94 -11.65
C PRO A 131 -11.40 -5.05 -12.64
N GLY A 132 -10.21 -5.61 -12.44
CA GLY A 132 -9.65 -6.63 -13.31
C GLY A 132 -8.94 -6.12 -14.57
N ASN A 133 -8.88 -4.78 -14.78
CA ASN A 133 -8.25 -4.23 -15.95
C ASN A 133 -7.62 -2.85 -15.70
N ALA A 134 -6.33 -2.87 -15.34
CA ALA A 134 -5.58 -1.66 -15.06
C ALA A 134 -5.40 -0.76 -16.30
N GLU A 135 -5.25 -1.34 -17.49
CA GLU A 135 -5.07 -0.59 -18.73
C GLU A 135 -6.32 0.20 -19.14
N GLU A 136 -7.51 -0.28 -18.78
CA GLU A 136 -8.79 0.40 -18.99
C GLU A 136 -9.21 1.28 -17.80
N SER A 137 -8.28 1.54 -16.88
CA SER A 137 -8.52 2.38 -15.71
C SER A 137 -7.93 3.77 -15.88
N TYR A 138 -8.79 4.80 -15.93
CA TYR A 138 -8.39 6.19 -16.14
C TYR A 138 -7.44 6.72 -15.05
N LEU A 139 -7.49 6.15 -13.85
CA LEU A 139 -6.53 6.45 -12.78
C LEU A 139 -5.09 6.20 -13.24
N ILE A 140 -4.85 5.13 -13.99
CA ILE A 140 -3.52 4.80 -14.50
C ILE A 140 -3.08 5.82 -15.55
N ASP A 141 -3.98 6.17 -16.49
CA ASP A 141 -3.70 7.19 -17.51
C ASP A 141 -3.30 8.53 -16.85
N ILE A 142 -4.04 8.96 -15.81
CA ILE A 142 -3.74 10.19 -15.05
C ILE A 142 -2.35 10.13 -14.41
N LEU A 143 -2.01 9.02 -13.77
CA LEU A 143 -0.74 8.90 -13.04
C LEU A 143 0.47 8.77 -13.99
N GLU A 144 0.28 8.26 -15.19
CA GLU A 144 1.36 8.08 -16.18
C GLU A 144 1.57 9.33 -17.06
N ASP A 145 0.51 9.93 -17.57
CA ASP A 145 0.59 10.89 -18.67
C ASP A 145 0.13 12.30 -18.35
N ASN A 146 -0.69 12.50 -17.29
CA ASN A 146 -1.23 13.82 -17.00
C ASN A 146 -0.17 14.77 -16.44
N GLU A 147 -0.04 15.98 -16.99
CA GLU A 147 0.96 16.98 -16.61
C GLU A 147 0.97 17.32 -15.11
N TYR A 148 -0.20 17.29 -14.47
CA TYR A 148 -0.33 17.64 -13.05
C TYR A 148 0.03 16.48 -12.11
N HIS A 149 0.02 15.22 -12.60
CA HIS A 149 0.15 14.03 -11.77
C HIS A 149 1.42 13.22 -12.05
N LYS A 150 1.94 13.24 -13.28
CA LYS A 150 3.10 12.42 -13.69
C LYS A 150 4.35 12.61 -12.83
N ASP A 151 4.51 13.79 -12.23
CA ASP A 151 5.68 14.15 -11.42
C ASP A 151 5.42 14.11 -9.90
N MET A 152 4.20 13.73 -9.48
CA MET A 152 3.84 13.68 -8.05
C MET A 152 4.64 12.64 -7.26
N PHE A 153 5.02 11.56 -7.90
CA PHE A 153 5.90 10.57 -7.31
C PHE A 153 7.32 10.84 -7.82
N ASN A 154 8.28 11.10 -6.94
CA ASN A 154 9.66 11.26 -7.36
C ASN A 154 10.13 10.02 -8.15
N SER A 155 11.03 10.21 -9.08
CA SER A 155 11.37 9.26 -10.14
C SER A 155 11.71 7.82 -9.69
N THR A 156 12.19 7.63 -8.47
CA THR A 156 12.58 6.31 -7.94
C THR A 156 11.43 5.50 -7.37
N GLY A 157 10.36 6.14 -6.88
CA GLY A 157 9.21 5.45 -6.29
C GLY A 157 8.02 5.28 -7.23
N LYS A 158 7.96 6.05 -8.32
CA LYS A 158 6.80 6.10 -9.21
C LYS A 158 6.42 4.74 -9.79
N GLN A 159 7.39 4.00 -10.31
CA GLN A 159 7.14 2.69 -10.91
C GLN A 159 6.66 1.65 -9.89
N GLU A 160 7.18 1.70 -8.66
CA GLU A 160 6.73 0.80 -7.58
C GLU A 160 5.30 1.11 -7.16
N ILE A 161 4.95 2.38 -7.05
CA ILE A 161 3.58 2.83 -6.71
C ILE A 161 2.60 2.50 -7.83
N LEU A 162 2.96 2.77 -9.06
CA LEU A 162 2.12 2.38 -10.21
C LEU A 162 1.93 0.87 -10.28
N GLY A 163 3.00 0.09 -10.05
CA GLY A 163 2.93 -1.36 -10.01
C GLY A 163 2.03 -1.87 -8.89
N LEU A 164 2.04 -1.22 -7.72
CA LEU A 164 1.15 -1.54 -6.61
C LEU A 164 -0.33 -1.31 -7.02
N ILE A 165 -0.65 -0.14 -7.57
CA ILE A 165 -2.01 0.22 -7.97
C ILE A 165 -2.49 -0.70 -9.12
N LYS A 166 -1.67 -0.92 -10.15
CA LYS A 166 -2.00 -1.85 -11.25
C LYS A 166 -2.28 -3.26 -10.74
N THR A 167 -1.44 -3.78 -9.84
CA THR A 167 -1.61 -5.11 -9.25
C THR A 167 -2.92 -5.23 -8.48
N TRP A 168 -3.30 -4.21 -7.70
CA TRP A 168 -4.57 -4.16 -6.99
C TRP A 168 -5.77 -4.15 -7.96
N ILE A 169 -5.71 -3.32 -9.01
CA ILE A 169 -6.78 -3.24 -10.01
C ILE A 169 -6.95 -4.58 -10.73
N ASP A 170 -5.86 -5.18 -11.21
CA ASP A 170 -5.87 -6.43 -11.96
C ASP A 170 -6.33 -7.63 -11.11
N ALA A 171 -6.11 -7.56 -9.80
CA ALA A 171 -6.65 -8.53 -8.84
C ALA A 171 -8.14 -8.36 -8.52
N GLY A 172 -8.83 -7.39 -9.14
CA GLY A 172 -10.26 -7.16 -8.95
C GLY A 172 -10.61 -5.92 -8.13
N ALA A 173 -9.64 -5.11 -7.75
CA ALA A 173 -9.81 -3.85 -7.01
C ALA A 173 -10.67 -4.00 -5.75
N GLU A 174 -10.41 -5.01 -4.92
CA GLU A 174 -11.16 -5.26 -3.69
C GLU A 174 -10.88 -4.19 -2.62
N ASN A 175 -11.89 -3.93 -1.77
CA ASN A 175 -11.77 -3.06 -0.60
C ASN A 175 -11.27 -3.86 0.60
N ASN A 176 -9.96 -4.02 0.75
CA ASN A 176 -9.31 -4.93 1.70
C ASN A 176 -8.06 -4.30 2.35
#